data_538e4e28789e46579cc04195ee4c6fb4
#
_entry.id   538e4e28789e46579cc04195ee4c6fb4
#
_cell.length_a   1.000
_cell.length_b   1.000
_cell.length_c   1.000
_cell.angle_alpha   90.00
_cell.angle_beta   90.00
_cell.angle_gamma   90.00
#
_symmetry.space_group_name_H-M   'P 1'
#
loop_
_entity.id
_entity.type
_entity.pdbx_description
1 polymer ?
#
loop_
_entity_poly.entity_id
_entity_poly.type
_entity_poly.pdbx_seq_one_letter_code
_entity_poly.pdbx_strand_id
1 'polypeptide(L)'
;MSSQVSSARSVRQPASRDSIGVEVRNHIGHLTLNRPEGLNAIDLDMVRTLRQQLDLWADDASVHAVVLRGAGGKAFCAGGDIRSLYESHQNGQDLHQTFFAEEYELDLTIHRYRKPVLALMDGLVLGGGMGLVQGADLRVVTERSRLGMPEVAIGYFPDVGGSHFLSRLPGGLGIWLGVTGSQIGAADALYCGLANWSMNSEMLPRLDHMLDHLKM
;
A
#
# COMPACT_ATOMS: atom_id res chain seq x y z
N MET A 1 23.67 33.65 41.58
CA MET A 1 23.98 32.35 40.99
C MET A 1 22.68 31.56 40.96
N SER A 2 21.93 31.66 39.87
CA SER A 2 20.64 30.99 39.72
C SER A 2 20.80 29.88 38.69
N SER A 3 20.70 28.65 39.15
CA SER A 3 20.71 27.45 38.30
C SER A 3 19.32 27.26 37.70
N GLN A 4 19.24 27.44 36.37
CA GLN A 4 18.06 27.02 35.60
C GLN A 4 18.11 25.52 35.37
N VAL A 5 17.13 24.82 35.94
CA VAL A 5 16.86 23.42 35.65
C VAL A 5 16.01 23.37 34.40
N SER A 6 16.62 22.93 33.29
CA SER A 6 15.93 22.64 32.01
C SER A 6 15.09 21.38 32.20
N SER A 7 13.75 21.52 32.23
CA SER A 7 12.85 20.38 32.21
C SER A 7 12.72 19.88 30.78
N ALA A 8 13.37 18.76 30.45
CA ALA A 8 13.13 18.03 29.24
C ALA A 8 11.68 17.51 29.24
N ARG A 9 10.84 18.07 28.37
CA ARG A 9 9.51 17.52 28.07
C ARG A 9 9.69 16.18 27.39
N SER A 10 9.44 15.11 28.12
CA SER A 10 9.24 13.77 27.55
C SER A 10 8.05 13.82 26.58
N VAL A 11 8.32 13.76 25.30
CA VAL A 11 7.30 13.51 24.29
C VAL A 11 6.83 12.06 24.50
N ARG A 12 5.67 11.87 25.09
CA ARG A 12 5.00 10.58 25.13
C ARG A 12 4.69 10.19 23.67
N GLN A 13 5.40 9.21 23.15
CA GLN A 13 4.95 8.49 21.96
C GLN A 13 3.58 7.88 22.29
N PRO A 14 2.54 8.07 21.45
CA PRO A 14 1.30 7.33 21.61
C PRO A 14 1.61 5.84 21.48
N ALA A 15 0.98 5.02 22.31
CA ALA A 15 1.06 3.56 22.21
C ALA A 15 0.81 3.16 20.76
N SER A 16 1.75 2.45 20.14
CA SER A 16 1.66 2.02 18.74
C SER A 16 0.44 1.11 18.60
N ARG A 17 -0.62 1.59 17.96
CA ARG A 17 -1.55 0.70 17.27
C ARG A 17 -0.71 0.00 16.22
N ASP A 18 -0.84 -1.31 16.10
CA ASP A 18 -0.13 -2.03 15.03
C ASP A 18 -0.42 -1.37 13.69
N SER A 19 0.63 -0.87 13.04
CA SER A 19 0.52 -0.12 11.76
C SER A 19 0.04 -1.02 10.60
N ILE A 20 0.11 -2.35 10.81
CA ILE A 20 -0.52 -3.36 9.96
C ILE A 20 -1.44 -4.20 10.83
N GLY A 21 -2.73 -4.22 10.50
CA GLY A 21 -3.67 -5.20 11.04
C GLY A 21 -3.48 -6.54 10.35
N VAL A 22 -3.31 -7.60 11.12
CA VAL A 22 -3.11 -8.97 10.63
C VAL A 22 -4.19 -9.87 11.22
N GLU A 23 -4.95 -10.53 10.37
CA GLU A 23 -6.02 -11.42 10.78
C GLU A 23 -6.17 -12.57 9.78
N VAL A 24 -6.56 -13.76 10.25
CA VAL A 24 -6.99 -14.87 9.39
C VAL A 24 -8.44 -15.18 9.71
N ARG A 25 -9.31 -15.08 8.71
CA ARG A 25 -10.73 -15.41 8.81
C ARG A 25 -11.11 -16.32 7.65
N ASN A 26 -11.81 -17.40 7.94
CA ASN A 26 -12.27 -18.35 6.92
C ASN A 26 -11.18 -18.69 5.88
N HIS A 27 -10.00 -19.08 6.35
CA HIS A 27 -8.84 -19.41 5.50
C HIS A 27 -8.31 -18.27 4.61
N ILE A 28 -8.72 -17.03 4.86
CA ILE A 28 -8.25 -15.84 4.13
C ILE A 28 -7.42 -15.00 5.10
N GLY A 29 -6.18 -14.71 4.70
CA GLY A 29 -5.31 -13.77 5.39
C GLY A 29 -5.71 -12.34 5.05
N HIS A 30 -5.98 -11.50 6.04
CA HIS A 30 -6.31 -10.09 5.87
C HIS A 30 -5.16 -9.23 6.39
N LEU A 31 -4.60 -8.40 5.51
CA LEU A 31 -3.58 -7.39 5.81
C LEU A 31 -4.20 -6.01 5.63
N THR A 32 -4.26 -5.25 6.71
CA THR A 32 -4.86 -3.91 6.71
C THR A 32 -3.78 -2.88 7.03
N LEU A 33 -3.48 -1.99 6.07
CA LEU A 33 -2.66 -0.81 6.32
C LEU A 33 -3.40 0.10 7.31
N ASN A 34 -2.84 0.37 8.48
CA ASN A 34 -3.56 0.97 9.60
C ASN A 34 -2.87 2.23 10.16
N ARG A 35 -2.55 3.15 9.26
CA ARG A 35 -2.09 4.53 9.57
C ARG A 35 -2.98 5.57 8.87
N PRO A 36 -4.32 5.57 9.13
CA PRO A 36 -5.27 6.39 8.37
C PRO A 36 -5.02 7.90 8.51
N GLU A 37 -4.43 8.38 9.60
CA GLU A 37 -4.02 9.76 9.79
C GLU A 37 -2.89 10.19 8.84
N GLY A 38 -2.05 9.25 8.41
CA GLY A 38 -1.01 9.43 7.40
C GLY A 38 -1.41 8.89 6.02
N LEU A 39 -2.72 8.72 5.75
CA LEU A 39 -3.24 8.15 4.49
C LEU A 39 -2.64 6.78 4.17
N ASN A 40 -2.33 6.01 5.20
CA ASN A 40 -1.71 4.69 5.12
C ASN A 40 -0.36 4.70 4.37
N ALA A 41 0.38 5.81 4.43
CA ALA A 41 1.73 5.87 3.90
C ALA A 41 2.60 4.80 4.59
N ILE A 42 3.35 4.03 3.80
CA ILE A 42 4.13 2.88 4.28
C ILE A 42 5.51 3.32 4.75
N ASP A 43 5.88 2.84 5.92
CA ASP A 43 7.23 2.93 6.48
C ASP A 43 7.94 1.57 6.45
N LEU A 44 9.20 1.54 6.86
CA LEU A 44 10.02 0.32 6.83
C LEU A 44 9.46 -0.80 7.71
N ASP A 45 8.88 -0.46 8.85
CA ASP A 45 8.29 -1.47 9.75
C ASP A 45 7.04 -2.10 9.13
N MET A 46 6.23 -1.31 8.43
CA MET A 46 5.09 -1.82 7.66
C MET A 46 5.53 -2.74 6.53
N VAL A 47 6.56 -2.35 5.77
CA VAL A 47 7.13 -3.18 4.68
C VAL A 47 7.57 -4.53 5.23
N ARG A 48 8.32 -4.53 6.32
CA ARG A 48 8.80 -5.76 6.99
C ARG A 48 7.69 -6.63 7.52
N THR A 49 6.69 -6.01 8.16
CA THR A 49 5.52 -6.73 8.69
C THR A 49 4.73 -7.40 7.58
N LEU A 50 4.45 -6.67 6.49
CA LEU A 50 3.76 -7.22 5.31
C LEU A 50 4.54 -8.39 4.71
N ARG A 51 5.86 -8.20 4.50
CA ARG A 51 6.71 -9.23 3.92
C ARG A 51 6.76 -10.48 4.80
N GLN A 52 7.03 -10.33 6.08
CA GLN A 52 7.08 -11.44 7.03
C GLN A 52 5.76 -12.22 7.06
N GLN A 53 4.63 -11.51 7.06
CA GLN A 53 3.34 -12.17 7.12
C GLN A 53 3.00 -12.90 5.82
N LEU A 54 3.35 -12.33 4.67
CA LEU A 54 3.19 -13.01 3.38
C LEU A 54 4.07 -14.27 3.31
N ASP A 55 5.33 -14.19 3.75
CA ASP A 55 6.22 -15.35 3.77
C ASP A 55 5.68 -16.47 4.68
N LEU A 56 5.15 -16.14 5.87
CA LEU A 56 4.51 -17.12 6.77
C LEU A 56 3.29 -17.79 6.12
N TRP A 57 2.43 -17.01 5.46
CA TRP A 57 1.22 -17.55 4.83
C TRP A 57 1.48 -18.27 3.49
N ALA A 58 2.62 -18.03 2.84
CA ALA A 58 2.95 -18.70 1.59
C ALA A 58 2.96 -20.22 1.74
N ASP A 59 3.49 -20.72 2.84
CA ASP A 59 3.64 -22.15 3.12
C ASP A 59 2.57 -22.70 4.10
N ASP A 60 1.72 -21.84 4.66
CA ASP A 60 0.63 -22.26 5.54
C ASP A 60 -0.56 -22.79 4.73
N ALA A 61 -0.76 -24.11 4.74
CA ALA A 61 -1.87 -24.76 4.03
C ALA A 61 -3.27 -24.34 4.54
N SER A 62 -3.37 -23.73 5.72
CA SER A 62 -4.63 -23.23 6.27
C SER A 62 -5.04 -21.84 5.70
N VAL A 63 -4.12 -21.13 5.03
CA VAL A 63 -4.41 -19.85 4.37
C VAL A 63 -4.45 -20.07 2.86
N HIS A 64 -5.59 -19.78 2.24
CA HIS A 64 -5.84 -20.05 0.82
C HIS A 64 -5.73 -18.83 -0.07
N ALA A 65 -5.95 -17.62 0.48
CA ALA A 65 -5.89 -16.35 -0.23
C ALA A 65 -5.49 -15.21 0.72
N VAL A 66 -5.13 -14.06 0.15
CA VAL A 66 -4.77 -12.85 0.91
C VAL A 66 -5.62 -11.68 0.44
N VAL A 67 -6.08 -10.84 1.38
CA VAL A 67 -6.75 -9.57 1.12
C VAL A 67 -5.88 -8.43 1.65
N LEU A 68 -5.56 -7.46 0.78
CA LEU A 68 -4.90 -6.21 1.12
C LEU A 68 -5.92 -5.07 1.13
N ARG A 69 -5.92 -4.24 2.18
CA ARG A 69 -6.80 -3.07 2.30
C ARG A 69 -6.17 -1.94 3.10
N GLY A 70 -6.74 -0.74 2.97
CA GLY A 70 -6.41 0.41 3.80
C GLY A 70 -7.50 0.71 4.82
N ALA A 71 -7.14 1.09 6.03
CA ALA A 71 -8.05 1.57 7.05
C ALA A 71 -8.46 3.05 6.81
N GLY A 72 -9.58 3.49 7.40
CA GLY A 72 -10.00 4.89 7.46
C GLY A 72 -10.77 5.41 6.24
N GLY A 73 -10.89 4.64 5.15
CA GLY A 73 -11.76 4.94 3.99
C GLY A 73 -11.36 6.16 3.14
N LYS A 74 -10.21 6.77 3.39
CA LYS A 74 -9.67 7.89 2.57
C LYS A 74 -8.64 7.44 1.55
N ALA A 75 -7.83 6.47 1.93
CA ALA A 75 -6.76 5.95 1.11
C ALA A 75 -6.58 4.44 1.36
N PHE A 76 -6.32 3.71 0.32
CA PHE A 76 -5.66 2.42 0.45
C PHE A 76 -4.22 2.67 0.94
N CYS A 77 -3.42 3.43 0.17
CA CYS A 77 -2.05 3.82 0.50
C CYS A 77 -1.64 5.03 -0.35
N ALA A 78 -1.10 6.08 0.28
CA ALA A 78 -0.62 7.28 -0.41
C ALA A 78 0.86 7.21 -0.81
N GLY A 79 1.50 6.03 -0.72
CA GLY A 79 2.91 5.79 -1.07
C GLY A 79 3.81 5.62 0.13
N GLY A 80 5.12 5.71 -0.06
CA GLY A 80 6.11 5.65 1.00
C GLY A 80 6.04 6.86 1.95
N ASP A 81 6.44 6.67 3.20
CA ASP A 81 6.56 7.76 4.18
C ASP A 81 7.79 8.64 3.88
N ILE A 82 7.68 9.46 2.84
CA ILE A 82 8.75 10.34 2.34
C ILE A 82 9.26 11.28 3.43
N ARG A 83 8.40 11.67 4.39
CA ARG A 83 8.82 12.53 5.50
C ARG A 83 9.87 11.81 6.36
N SER A 84 9.61 10.58 6.77
CA SER A 84 10.55 9.78 7.56
C SER A 84 11.86 9.54 6.82
N LEU A 85 11.82 9.29 5.52
CA LEU A 85 13.00 9.12 4.67
C LEU A 85 13.83 10.42 4.60
N TYR A 86 13.16 11.57 4.40
CA TYR A 86 13.79 12.87 4.38
C TYR A 86 14.45 13.24 5.72
N GLU A 87 13.72 13.08 6.83
CA GLU A 87 14.23 13.35 8.17
C GLU A 87 15.45 12.46 8.51
N SER A 88 15.40 11.19 8.15
CA SER A 88 16.54 10.27 8.30
C SER A 88 17.76 10.75 7.52
N HIS A 89 17.58 11.13 6.25
CA HIS A 89 18.67 11.65 5.42
C HIS A 89 19.27 12.95 6.00
N GLN A 90 18.44 13.88 6.48
CA GLN A 90 18.92 15.12 7.12
C GLN A 90 19.75 14.84 8.39
N ASN A 91 19.48 13.73 9.08
CA ASN A 91 20.23 13.26 10.25
C ASN A 91 21.46 12.40 9.89
N GLY A 92 21.84 12.31 8.62
CA GLY A 92 22.98 11.53 8.15
C GLY A 92 22.78 10.01 8.22
N GLN A 93 21.53 9.55 8.19
CA GLN A 93 21.16 8.13 8.20
C GLN A 93 20.76 7.66 6.80
N ASP A 94 20.84 6.36 6.54
CA ASP A 94 20.63 5.74 5.24
C ASP A 94 19.32 4.95 5.15
N LEU A 95 18.28 5.33 5.91
CA LEU A 95 16.99 4.64 5.94
C LEU A 95 16.40 4.46 4.53
N HIS A 96 16.56 5.46 3.66
CA HIS A 96 16.05 5.43 2.30
C HIS A 96 16.61 4.26 1.48
N GLN A 97 17.89 3.91 1.63
CA GLN A 97 18.50 2.79 0.90
C GLN A 97 17.86 1.46 1.30
N THR A 98 17.71 1.25 2.61
CA THR A 98 17.08 0.04 3.14
C THR A 98 15.59 -0.02 2.79
N PHE A 99 14.89 1.10 2.93
CA PHE A 99 13.46 1.19 2.64
C PHE A 99 13.14 0.80 1.20
N PHE A 100 13.76 1.45 0.22
CA PHE A 100 13.48 1.16 -1.19
C PHE A 100 13.85 -0.26 -1.58
N ALA A 101 14.97 -0.78 -1.07
CA ALA A 101 15.37 -2.15 -1.35
C ALA A 101 14.34 -3.16 -0.82
N GLU A 102 13.88 -3.01 0.42
CA GLU A 102 12.91 -3.91 1.04
C GLU A 102 11.49 -3.72 0.47
N GLU A 103 11.10 -2.48 0.12
CA GLU A 103 9.83 -2.19 -0.56
C GLU A 103 9.75 -2.90 -1.91
N TYR A 104 10.78 -2.81 -2.75
CA TYR A 104 10.79 -3.47 -4.06
C TYR A 104 10.79 -5.00 -3.95
N GLU A 105 11.44 -5.56 -2.94
CA GLU A 105 11.36 -6.98 -2.64
C GLU A 105 9.93 -7.41 -2.19
N LEU A 106 9.25 -6.57 -1.43
CA LEU A 106 7.85 -6.80 -1.06
C LEU A 106 6.94 -6.80 -2.30
N ASP A 107 7.07 -5.79 -3.18
CA ASP A 107 6.28 -5.69 -4.40
C ASP A 107 6.50 -6.92 -5.30
N LEU A 108 7.76 -7.34 -5.45
CA LEU A 108 8.10 -8.55 -6.20
C LEU A 108 7.53 -9.81 -5.55
N THR A 109 7.47 -9.87 -4.22
CA THR A 109 6.87 -10.97 -3.49
C THR A 109 5.37 -11.07 -3.77
N ILE A 110 4.66 -9.95 -3.72
CA ILE A 110 3.22 -9.90 -4.05
C ILE A 110 3.01 -10.33 -5.52
N HIS A 111 3.82 -9.81 -6.44
CA HIS A 111 3.73 -10.14 -7.86
C HIS A 111 3.98 -11.63 -8.17
N ARG A 112 4.78 -12.31 -7.37
CA ARG A 112 5.11 -13.74 -7.52
C ARG A 112 4.37 -14.63 -6.53
N TYR A 113 3.40 -14.06 -5.80
CA TYR A 113 2.72 -14.80 -4.75
C TYR A 113 1.94 -15.98 -5.32
N ARG A 114 2.08 -17.14 -4.68
CA ARG A 114 1.50 -18.40 -5.21
C ARG A 114 0.02 -18.58 -4.88
N LYS A 115 -0.52 -17.79 -3.96
CA LYS A 115 -1.93 -17.81 -3.56
C LYS A 115 -2.62 -16.56 -4.09
N PRO A 116 -3.93 -16.60 -4.38
CA PRO A 116 -4.66 -15.43 -4.84
C PRO A 116 -4.53 -14.24 -3.89
N VAL A 117 -4.21 -13.07 -4.45
CA VAL A 117 -4.15 -11.81 -3.72
C VAL A 117 -5.26 -10.89 -4.24
N LEU A 118 -6.10 -10.42 -3.32
CA LEU A 118 -7.16 -9.44 -3.56
C LEU A 118 -6.75 -8.09 -2.96
N ALA A 119 -6.61 -7.05 -3.77
CA ALA A 119 -6.38 -5.68 -3.32
C ALA A 119 -7.68 -4.86 -3.39
N LEU A 120 -8.16 -4.37 -2.25
CA LEU A 120 -9.31 -3.47 -2.16
C LEU A 120 -8.83 -2.02 -2.20
N MET A 121 -8.77 -1.47 -3.40
CA MET A 121 -8.20 -0.16 -3.73
C MET A 121 -9.18 0.99 -3.50
N ASP A 122 -9.66 1.14 -2.27
CA ASP A 122 -10.64 2.16 -1.91
C ASP A 122 -9.96 3.48 -1.49
N GLY A 123 -10.30 4.59 -2.13
CA GLY A 123 -9.68 5.90 -1.94
C GLY A 123 -8.37 6.07 -2.74
N LEU A 124 -7.38 6.77 -2.16
CA LEU A 124 -6.10 7.04 -2.82
C LEU A 124 -5.21 5.80 -2.91
N VAL A 125 -4.61 5.57 -4.08
CA VAL A 125 -3.64 4.51 -4.36
C VAL A 125 -2.48 5.14 -5.13
N LEU A 126 -1.46 5.58 -4.44
CA LEU A 126 -0.40 6.41 -5.03
C LEU A 126 0.99 5.83 -4.80
N GLY A 127 1.90 6.00 -5.75
CA GLY A 127 3.31 5.64 -5.61
C GLY A 127 3.54 4.21 -5.10
N GLY A 128 4.18 4.02 -3.94
CA GLY A 128 4.35 2.72 -3.30
C GLY A 128 3.05 1.94 -3.10
N GLY A 129 1.91 2.65 -2.93
CA GLY A 129 0.59 2.01 -2.92
C GLY A 129 0.24 1.32 -4.25
N MET A 130 0.68 1.87 -5.39
CA MET A 130 0.57 1.21 -6.70
C MET A 130 1.45 -0.05 -6.74
N GLY A 131 2.67 -0.01 -6.21
CA GLY A 131 3.55 -1.18 -6.11
C GLY A 131 2.86 -2.34 -5.41
N LEU A 132 2.29 -2.10 -4.22
CA LEU A 132 1.58 -3.12 -3.45
C LEU A 132 0.41 -3.77 -4.19
N VAL A 133 -0.30 -3.03 -5.06
CA VAL A 133 -1.52 -3.56 -5.69
C VAL A 133 -1.31 -4.10 -7.09
N GLN A 134 -0.30 -3.64 -7.85
CA GLN A 134 -0.15 -4.06 -9.25
C GLN A 134 0.31 -5.52 -9.42
N GLY A 135 0.85 -6.12 -8.35
CA GLY A 135 1.12 -7.56 -8.29
C GLY A 135 -0.10 -8.43 -7.93
N ALA A 136 -1.20 -7.84 -7.45
CA ALA A 136 -2.37 -8.59 -7.02
C ALA A 136 -3.20 -9.13 -8.20
N ASP A 137 -3.82 -10.31 -8.01
CA ASP A 137 -4.65 -10.97 -9.02
C ASP A 137 -5.98 -10.22 -9.21
N LEU A 138 -6.62 -9.83 -8.11
CA LEU A 138 -7.88 -9.10 -8.11
C LEU A 138 -7.63 -7.69 -7.57
N ARG A 139 -7.74 -6.70 -8.44
CA ARG A 139 -7.57 -5.27 -8.15
C ARG A 139 -8.93 -4.60 -8.24
N VAL A 140 -9.57 -4.43 -7.07
CA VAL A 140 -10.94 -3.91 -6.95
C VAL A 140 -10.91 -2.43 -6.64
N VAL A 141 -11.46 -1.61 -7.54
CA VAL A 141 -11.67 -0.17 -7.33
C VAL A 141 -13.09 0.14 -6.88
N THR A 142 -13.23 1.26 -6.19
CA THR A 142 -14.53 1.86 -5.86
C THR A 142 -14.70 3.20 -6.56
N GLU A 143 -15.87 3.81 -6.48
CA GLU A 143 -16.12 5.16 -6.99
C GLU A 143 -15.22 6.23 -6.36
N ARG A 144 -14.63 5.92 -5.20
CA ARG A 144 -13.69 6.80 -4.47
C ARG A 144 -12.24 6.65 -4.92
N SER A 145 -11.93 5.61 -5.68
CA SER A 145 -10.54 5.28 -6.05
C SER A 145 -9.90 6.38 -6.90
N ARG A 146 -8.66 6.72 -6.56
CA ARG A 146 -7.79 7.62 -7.33
C ARG A 146 -6.39 6.99 -7.38
N LEU A 147 -5.98 6.60 -8.57
CA LEU A 147 -4.73 5.91 -8.82
C LEU A 147 -3.74 6.82 -9.52
N GLY A 148 -2.46 6.78 -9.15
CA GLY A 148 -1.43 7.58 -9.80
C GLY A 148 -0.02 7.31 -9.31
N MET A 149 0.95 7.82 -10.10
CA MET A 149 2.38 7.79 -9.79
C MET A 149 2.89 9.23 -9.72
N PRO A 150 2.78 9.90 -8.53
CA PRO A 150 3.05 11.33 -8.41
C PRO A 150 4.53 11.65 -8.17
N GLU A 151 5.44 10.70 -8.33
CA GLU A 151 6.87 10.81 -7.99
C GLU A 151 7.55 12.00 -8.65
N VAL A 152 7.15 12.35 -9.87
CA VAL A 152 7.71 13.52 -10.60
C VAL A 152 7.47 14.85 -9.87
N ALA A 153 6.42 14.95 -9.05
CA ALA A 153 6.13 16.14 -8.26
C ALA A 153 7.17 16.42 -7.15
N ILE A 154 7.94 15.39 -6.77
CA ILE A 154 9.01 15.48 -5.78
C ILE A 154 10.41 15.28 -6.40
N GLY A 155 10.51 15.38 -7.73
CA GLY A 155 11.79 15.23 -8.44
C GLY A 155 12.29 13.79 -8.53
N TYR A 156 11.41 12.81 -8.39
CA TYR A 156 11.71 11.38 -8.50
C TYR A 156 11.07 10.80 -9.78
N PHE A 157 11.10 9.52 -9.97
CA PHE A 157 10.51 8.79 -11.11
C PHE A 157 9.59 7.68 -10.60
N PRO A 158 8.60 7.23 -11.39
CA PRO A 158 7.80 6.06 -11.06
C PRO A 158 8.66 4.82 -10.91
N ASP A 159 8.79 4.34 -9.68
CA ASP A 159 9.52 3.14 -9.25
C ASP A 159 8.55 1.97 -8.99
N VAL A 160 8.70 1.19 -7.94
CA VAL A 160 7.80 0.11 -7.46
C VAL A 160 7.20 -0.75 -8.57
N GLY A 161 7.99 -1.07 -9.59
CA GLY A 161 7.51 -1.81 -10.77
C GLY A 161 6.78 -0.95 -11.81
N GLY A 162 6.79 0.38 -11.68
CA GLY A 162 6.14 1.33 -12.60
C GLY A 162 6.52 1.11 -14.05
N SER A 163 7.80 0.86 -14.36
CA SER A 163 8.26 0.55 -15.70
C SER A 163 7.60 -0.72 -16.27
N HIS A 164 7.21 -1.68 -15.44
CA HIS A 164 6.52 -2.90 -15.86
C HIS A 164 5.05 -2.63 -16.16
N PHE A 165 4.28 -2.07 -15.22
CA PHE A 165 2.85 -1.93 -15.41
C PHE A 165 2.48 -0.71 -16.29
N LEU A 166 3.19 0.42 -16.21
CA LEU A 166 2.92 1.58 -17.05
C LEU A 166 3.21 1.31 -18.53
N SER A 167 4.29 0.57 -18.84
CA SER A 167 4.63 0.25 -20.24
C SER A 167 3.61 -0.65 -20.94
N ARG A 168 2.71 -1.28 -20.19
CA ARG A 168 1.66 -2.17 -20.70
C ARG A 168 0.32 -1.48 -20.91
N LEU A 169 0.21 -0.21 -20.53
CA LEU A 169 -1.03 0.55 -20.71
C LEU A 169 -1.25 0.89 -22.17
N PRO A 170 -2.50 0.98 -22.64
CA PRO A 170 -2.81 1.25 -24.04
C PRO A 170 -2.31 2.63 -24.48
N GLY A 171 -1.82 2.71 -25.71
CA GLY A 171 -1.34 3.96 -26.32
C GLY A 171 -0.21 4.60 -25.55
N GLY A 172 -0.28 5.91 -25.32
CA GLY A 172 0.69 6.70 -24.56
C GLY A 172 0.34 6.89 -23.09
N LEU A 173 -0.70 6.23 -22.56
CA LEU A 173 -1.21 6.48 -21.19
C LEU A 173 -0.16 6.26 -20.11
N GLY A 174 0.65 5.22 -20.23
CA GLY A 174 1.68 4.95 -19.24
C GLY A 174 2.75 6.03 -19.16
N ILE A 175 3.19 6.51 -20.32
CA ILE A 175 4.13 7.64 -20.39
C ILE A 175 3.47 8.90 -19.79
N TRP A 176 2.22 9.18 -20.21
CA TRP A 176 1.49 10.35 -19.72
C TRP A 176 1.34 10.33 -18.19
N LEU A 177 0.89 9.20 -17.61
CA LEU A 177 0.77 9.05 -16.16
C LEU A 177 2.12 9.23 -15.46
N GLY A 178 3.17 8.59 -15.99
CA GLY A 178 4.50 8.61 -15.36
C GLY A 178 5.19 9.97 -15.40
N VAL A 179 5.02 10.76 -16.49
CA VAL A 179 5.69 12.07 -16.63
C VAL A 179 4.87 13.23 -16.08
N THR A 180 3.55 13.07 -15.94
CA THR A 180 2.69 14.14 -15.41
C THR A 180 2.34 13.96 -13.94
N GLY A 181 2.48 12.75 -13.38
CA GLY A 181 2.00 12.43 -12.04
C GLY A 181 0.47 12.53 -11.88
N SER A 182 -0.27 12.52 -13.01
CA SER A 182 -1.72 12.66 -12.99
C SER A 182 -2.38 11.46 -12.31
N GLN A 183 -3.53 11.73 -11.70
CA GLN A 183 -4.36 10.69 -11.09
C GLN A 183 -5.53 10.36 -12.01
N ILE A 184 -5.92 9.08 -12.02
CA ILE A 184 -7.09 8.59 -12.75
C ILE A 184 -8.12 8.01 -11.79
N GLY A 185 -9.38 8.01 -12.22
CA GLY A 185 -10.49 7.42 -11.48
C GLY A 185 -10.69 5.93 -11.78
N ALA A 186 -11.70 5.34 -11.13
CA ALA A 186 -12.02 3.91 -11.25
C ALA A 186 -12.29 3.47 -12.68
N ALA A 187 -13.07 4.26 -13.46
CA ALA A 187 -13.40 3.91 -14.83
C ALA A 187 -12.17 3.86 -15.74
N ASP A 188 -11.27 4.84 -15.62
CA ASP A 188 -10.03 4.88 -16.38
C ASP A 188 -9.08 3.76 -15.96
N ALA A 189 -9.01 3.46 -14.65
CA ALA A 189 -8.20 2.37 -14.13
C ALA A 189 -8.65 1.00 -14.67
N LEU A 190 -9.96 0.77 -14.79
CA LEU A 190 -10.52 -0.41 -15.44
C LEU A 190 -10.20 -0.43 -16.95
N TYR A 191 -10.42 0.70 -17.63
CA TYR A 191 -10.17 0.80 -19.07
C TYR A 191 -8.72 0.50 -19.43
N CYS A 192 -7.75 1.01 -18.67
CA CYS A 192 -6.33 0.82 -18.96
C CYS A 192 -5.72 -0.44 -18.31
N GLY A 193 -6.48 -1.22 -17.52
CA GLY A 193 -6.02 -2.47 -16.91
C GLY A 193 -5.24 -2.32 -15.61
N LEU A 194 -5.19 -1.12 -15.01
CA LEU A 194 -4.64 -0.92 -13.66
C LEU A 194 -5.57 -1.47 -12.55
N ALA A 195 -6.85 -1.65 -12.87
CA ALA A 195 -7.81 -2.41 -12.09
C ALA A 195 -8.53 -3.43 -12.97
N ASN A 196 -9.10 -4.48 -12.38
CA ASN A 196 -9.83 -5.51 -13.13
C ASN A 196 -11.24 -5.78 -12.58
N TRP A 197 -11.61 -5.18 -11.45
CA TRP A 197 -12.94 -5.25 -10.86
C TRP A 197 -13.35 -3.91 -10.26
N SER A 198 -14.67 -3.67 -10.19
CA SER A 198 -15.20 -2.50 -9.50
C SER A 198 -16.43 -2.87 -8.66
N MET A 199 -16.61 -2.12 -7.57
CA MET A 199 -17.81 -2.20 -6.75
C MET A 199 -18.05 -0.85 -6.05
N ASN A 200 -19.28 -0.59 -5.61
CA ASN A 200 -19.55 0.56 -4.78
C ASN A 200 -18.91 0.37 -3.40
N SER A 201 -18.33 1.43 -2.85
CA SER A 201 -17.69 1.39 -1.53
C SER A 201 -18.60 0.94 -0.41
N GLU A 202 -19.90 1.23 -0.52
CA GLU A 202 -20.94 0.76 0.41
C GLU A 202 -21.08 -0.77 0.45
N MET A 203 -20.61 -1.45 -0.60
CA MET A 203 -20.66 -2.91 -0.69
C MET A 203 -19.44 -3.61 -0.03
N LEU A 204 -18.40 -2.87 0.36
CA LEU A 204 -17.20 -3.46 1.00
C LEU A 204 -17.53 -4.28 2.25
N PRO A 205 -18.41 -3.84 3.18
CA PRO A 205 -18.81 -4.67 4.32
C PRO A 205 -19.57 -5.95 3.92
N ARG A 206 -20.32 -5.90 2.81
CA ARG A 206 -20.98 -7.09 2.28
C ARG A 206 -19.98 -8.07 1.67
N LEU A 207 -18.94 -7.56 0.98
CA LEU A 207 -17.86 -8.38 0.48
C LEU A 207 -17.15 -9.10 1.63
N ASP A 208 -16.84 -8.41 2.73
CA ASP A 208 -16.25 -9.02 3.92
C ASP A 208 -17.12 -10.15 4.45
N HIS A 209 -18.42 -9.91 4.60
CA HIS A 209 -19.34 -10.95 5.01
C HIS A 209 -19.37 -12.16 4.05
N MET A 210 -19.29 -11.93 2.74
CA MET A 210 -19.23 -13.00 1.74
C MET A 210 -17.91 -13.80 1.84
N LEU A 211 -16.79 -13.14 2.04
CA LEU A 211 -15.49 -13.79 2.22
C LEU A 211 -15.46 -14.65 3.49
N ASP A 212 -16.04 -14.15 4.59
CA ASP A 212 -16.13 -14.87 5.87
C ASP A 212 -17.02 -16.14 5.81
N HIS A 213 -17.90 -16.24 4.79
CA HIS A 213 -18.82 -17.37 4.60
C HIS A 213 -18.60 -18.13 3.28
N LEU A 214 -17.52 -17.82 2.55
CA LEU A 214 -17.17 -18.51 1.32
C LEU A 214 -16.89 -19.99 1.62
N LYS A 215 -17.57 -20.88 0.91
CA LYS A 215 -17.27 -22.33 0.97
C LYS A 215 -16.03 -22.59 0.11
N MET A 216 -14.96 -22.93 0.78
CA MET A 216 -13.70 -23.31 0.16
C MET A 216 -13.45 -24.80 0.27
#